data_a62da4766c8a851dff0fbe2991da05b2
#
_entry.id   a62da4766c8a851dff0fbe2991da05b2
#
_cell.length_a   1.000
_cell.length_b   1.000
_cell.length_c   1.000
_cell.angle_alpha   90.00
_cell.angle_beta   90.00
_cell.angle_gamma   90.00
#
_symmetry.space_group_name_H-M   'P 1'
#
loop_
_entity.id
_entity.type
_entity.pdbx_description
1 polymer ?
#
loop_
_entity_poly.entity_id
_entity_poly.type
_entity_poly.pdbx_seq_one_letter_code
_entity_poly.pdbx_strand_id
1 'polypeptide(L)'
;MVIATLGGEVLRPTLAMLNSGARVPAEILICVPQSEAAGVDTCGHDNVRIVVTPNRGQVAQRAFGLQQAEQAYVMQMDDDILIEPESVQVLLDAARTLGKGAVVAPLFRHVSSGEYITRFRSGWNGFIDNLYLSAVCGAPWGERRMGKLTMAGMGYWIDRTRIGVAPFETEWIPGGCALCRREDLVLESYFPFPGKAFSEDLIHSLHWRRQGARLWAIPTASCSTEVAPAPFAWRHMVADYRAHLYVVRMMNGTAWRLRLWFVIQVAKQVAGQIRRRIGGRARASHP
;
A
#
# COMPACT_ATOMS: atom_id res chain seq x y z
N MET A 1 14.30 -10.62 -1.45
CA MET A 1 13.00 -9.97 -1.64
C MET A 1 11.89 -10.92 -1.23
N VAL A 2 10.73 -10.44 -0.76
CA VAL A 2 9.59 -11.27 -0.34
C VAL A 2 8.32 -10.79 -1.01
N ILE A 3 7.64 -11.69 -1.73
CA ILE A 3 6.39 -11.43 -2.46
C ILE A 3 5.34 -12.43 -1.98
N ALA A 4 4.25 -11.93 -1.39
CA ALA A 4 3.09 -12.74 -1.03
C ALA A 4 2.09 -12.75 -2.19
N THR A 5 1.72 -13.93 -2.67
CA THR A 5 0.84 -14.09 -3.84
C THR A 5 -0.10 -15.29 -3.70
N LEU A 6 -1.13 -15.30 -4.53
CA LEU A 6 -1.95 -16.48 -4.80
C LEU A 6 -1.60 -17.11 -6.16
N GLY A 7 -0.53 -16.63 -6.81
CA GLY A 7 -0.15 -17.02 -8.16
C GLY A 7 -0.91 -16.25 -9.25
N GLY A 8 -0.75 -16.68 -10.50
CA GLY A 8 -1.40 -16.10 -11.67
C GLY A 8 -0.49 -15.26 -12.54
N GLU A 9 -1.05 -14.76 -13.63
CA GLU A 9 -0.32 -14.05 -14.70
C GLU A 9 0.32 -12.73 -14.26
N VAL A 10 -0.20 -12.11 -13.18
CA VAL A 10 0.29 -10.82 -12.65
C VAL A 10 1.72 -10.89 -12.12
N LEU A 11 2.15 -12.07 -11.66
CA LEU A 11 3.49 -12.28 -11.10
C LEU A 11 4.59 -12.23 -12.17
N ARG A 12 4.30 -12.69 -13.39
CA ARG A 12 5.30 -12.79 -14.48
C ARG A 12 5.93 -11.45 -14.85
N PRO A 13 5.17 -10.37 -15.13
CA PRO A 13 5.74 -9.04 -15.39
C PRO A 13 6.57 -8.51 -14.21
N THR A 14 6.12 -8.75 -12.98
CA THR A 14 6.83 -8.36 -11.77
C THR A 14 8.21 -9.01 -11.66
N LEU A 15 8.29 -10.35 -11.87
CA LEU A 15 9.56 -11.08 -11.88
C LEU A 15 10.49 -10.64 -13.03
N ALA A 16 9.95 -10.39 -14.21
CA ALA A 16 10.72 -9.91 -15.36
C ALA A 16 11.36 -8.54 -15.06
N MET A 17 10.59 -7.59 -14.51
CA MET A 17 11.10 -6.26 -14.13
C MET A 17 12.21 -6.35 -13.07
N LEU A 18 12.02 -7.17 -12.04
CA LEU A 18 13.01 -7.38 -10.97
C LEU A 18 14.32 -7.97 -11.49
N ASN A 19 14.26 -8.83 -12.50
CA ASN A 19 15.44 -9.50 -13.06
C ASN A 19 16.08 -8.75 -14.23
N SER A 20 15.47 -7.67 -14.72
CA SER A 20 16.02 -6.79 -15.76
C SER A 20 16.51 -5.44 -15.23
N GLY A 21 16.35 -5.14 -13.95
CA GLY A 21 16.73 -3.86 -13.34
C GLY A 21 18.24 -3.72 -13.12
N ALA A 22 18.67 -2.50 -12.81
CA ALA A 22 20.09 -2.20 -12.51
C ALA A 22 20.61 -2.94 -11.27
N ARG A 23 19.70 -3.30 -10.36
CA ARG A 23 20.01 -4.13 -9.19
C ARG A 23 19.07 -5.31 -9.12
N VAL A 24 19.55 -6.48 -9.54
CA VAL A 24 18.82 -7.73 -9.41
C VAL A 24 18.87 -8.23 -7.96
N PRO A 25 17.71 -8.60 -7.35
CA PRO A 25 17.71 -9.22 -6.03
C PRO A 25 18.49 -10.52 -5.98
N ALA A 26 19.30 -10.71 -4.95
CA ALA A 26 20.05 -11.96 -4.75
C ALA A 26 19.12 -13.17 -4.55
N GLU A 27 17.92 -12.93 -3.96
CA GLU A 27 16.90 -13.95 -3.75
C GLU A 27 15.51 -13.32 -3.77
N ILE A 28 14.57 -13.98 -4.42
CA ILE A 28 13.14 -13.62 -4.45
C ILE A 28 12.33 -14.79 -3.89
N LEU A 29 11.72 -14.58 -2.72
CA LEU A 29 10.87 -15.55 -2.02
C LEU A 29 9.42 -15.32 -2.44
N ILE A 30 8.86 -16.26 -3.19
CA ILE A 30 7.44 -16.25 -3.58
C ILE A 30 6.65 -17.02 -2.54
N CYS A 31 5.96 -16.30 -1.67
CA CYS A 31 5.20 -16.86 -0.55
C CYS A 31 3.77 -17.17 -0.98
N VAL A 32 3.43 -18.44 -1.05
CA VAL A 32 2.18 -18.95 -1.62
C VAL A 32 1.57 -20.03 -0.73
N PRO A 33 0.22 -20.08 -0.56
CA PRO A 33 -0.42 -21.18 0.16
C PRO A 33 -0.23 -22.52 -0.55
N GLN A 34 -0.24 -23.63 0.17
CA GLN A 34 -0.09 -24.98 -0.37
C GLN A 34 -1.05 -25.26 -1.54
N SER A 35 -2.28 -24.78 -1.47
CA SER A 35 -3.31 -25.01 -2.51
C SER A 35 -2.97 -24.37 -3.86
N GLU A 36 -2.17 -23.31 -3.86
CA GLU A 36 -1.85 -22.51 -5.05
C GLU A 36 -0.41 -22.76 -5.55
N ALA A 37 0.43 -23.46 -4.78
CA ALA A 37 1.86 -23.60 -5.05
C ALA A 37 2.17 -24.26 -6.40
N ALA A 38 1.37 -25.22 -6.85
CA ALA A 38 1.55 -25.90 -8.12
C ALA A 38 1.32 -25.01 -9.35
N GLY A 39 0.58 -23.90 -9.19
CA GLY A 39 0.27 -22.95 -10.27
C GLY A 39 1.24 -21.77 -10.37
N VAL A 40 2.26 -21.71 -9.53
CA VAL A 40 3.24 -20.61 -9.54
C VAL A 40 4.37 -20.90 -10.53
N ASP A 41 4.50 -20.02 -11.54
CA ASP A 41 5.60 -20.05 -12.50
C ASP A 41 6.72 -19.12 -12.02
N THR A 42 7.92 -19.68 -11.83
CA THR A 42 9.15 -18.93 -11.48
C THR A 42 9.79 -18.24 -12.68
N CYS A 43 9.24 -18.42 -13.87
CA CYS A 43 9.76 -17.91 -15.14
C CYS A 43 11.21 -18.33 -15.45
N GLY A 44 11.69 -19.43 -14.85
CA GLY A 44 13.05 -19.95 -15.05
C GLY A 44 14.17 -19.09 -14.44
N HIS A 45 13.86 -18.18 -13.52
CA HIS A 45 14.87 -17.38 -12.83
C HIS A 45 15.48 -18.15 -11.66
N ASP A 46 16.80 -18.30 -11.65
CA ASP A 46 17.55 -19.06 -10.62
C ASP A 46 17.49 -18.43 -9.22
N ASN A 47 17.25 -17.13 -9.14
CA ASN A 47 17.14 -16.40 -7.87
C ASN A 47 15.72 -16.44 -7.27
N VAL A 48 14.76 -17.11 -7.91
CA VAL A 48 13.37 -17.22 -7.46
C VAL A 48 13.14 -18.55 -6.74
N ARG A 49 12.66 -18.48 -5.51
CA ARG A 49 12.34 -19.64 -4.69
C ARG A 49 10.88 -19.59 -4.20
N ILE A 50 10.14 -20.67 -4.40
CA ILE A 50 8.79 -20.83 -3.87
C ILE A 50 8.87 -21.21 -2.40
N VAL A 51 8.15 -20.46 -1.57
CA VAL A 51 7.98 -20.69 -0.14
C VAL A 51 6.52 -21.02 0.12
N VAL A 52 6.25 -22.29 0.39
CA VAL A 52 4.90 -22.74 0.74
C VAL A 52 4.55 -22.31 2.16
N THR A 53 3.47 -21.56 2.30
CA THR A 53 3.05 -21.00 3.59
C THR A 53 1.91 -21.81 4.22
N PRO A 54 1.91 -21.97 5.57
CA PRO A 54 0.89 -22.75 6.25
C PRO A 54 -0.49 -22.08 6.25
N ASN A 55 -0.52 -20.76 6.11
CA ASN A 55 -1.74 -19.96 6.17
C ASN A 55 -1.95 -19.17 4.88
N ARG A 56 -3.22 -19.03 4.49
CA ARG A 56 -3.65 -18.13 3.42
C ARG A 56 -3.90 -16.74 3.99
N GLY A 57 -3.41 -15.71 3.31
CA GLY A 57 -3.61 -14.29 3.66
C GLY A 57 -2.33 -13.50 3.47
N GLN A 58 -2.42 -12.38 2.78
CA GLN A 58 -1.28 -11.55 2.37
C GLN A 58 -0.30 -11.28 3.51
N VAL A 59 -0.80 -10.82 4.67
CA VAL A 59 0.05 -10.50 5.83
C VAL A 59 0.71 -11.74 6.42
N ALA A 60 -0.05 -12.86 6.56
CA ALA A 60 0.49 -14.10 7.10
C ALA A 60 1.55 -14.72 6.17
N GLN A 61 1.29 -14.73 4.85
CA GLN A 61 2.25 -15.22 3.85
C GLN A 61 3.52 -14.34 3.84
N ARG A 62 3.36 -13.00 3.86
CA ARG A 62 4.46 -12.05 3.92
C ARG A 62 5.30 -12.24 5.18
N ALA A 63 4.67 -12.31 6.36
CA ALA A 63 5.37 -12.54 7.63
C ALA A 63 6.17 -13.84 7.64
N PHE A 64 5.60 -14.93 7.11
CA PHE A 64 6.30 -16.21 6.99
C PHE A 64 7.52 -16.12 6.06
N GLY A 65 7.38 -15.44 4.91
CA GLY A 65 8.49 -15.23 3.98
C GLY A 65 9.58 -14.32 4.54
N LEU A 66 9.20 -13.26 5.27
CA LEU A 66 10.16 -12.36 5.93
C LEU A 66 11.01 -13.08 6.99
N GLN A 67 10.42 -14.06 7.69
CA GLN A 67 11.17 -14.93 8.62
C GLN A 67 12.22 -15.80 7.91
N GLN A 68 12.01 -16.15 6.64
CA GLN A 68 12.94 -16.95 5.82
C GLN A 68 14.01 -16.10 5.11
N ALA A 69 13.88 -14.77 5.12
CA ALA A 69 14.82 -13.89 4.46
C ALA A 69 16.14 -13.79 5.24
N GLU A 70 17.27 -14.05 4.57
CA GLU A 70 18.61 -14.10 5.19
C GLU A 70 19.47 -12.88 4.88
N GLN A 71 19.13 -12.12 3.83
CA GLN A 71 19.92 -10.99 3.36
C GLN A 71 19.84 -9.79 4.30
N ALA A 72 20.92 -9.01 4.38
CA ALA A 72 21.03 -7.84 5.26
C ALA A 72 19.97 -6.75 5.01
N TYR A 73 19.52 -6.61 3.76
CA TYR A 73 18.42 -5.74 3.35
C TYR A 73 17.32 -6.59 2.71
N VAL A 74 16.10 -6.35 3.12
CA VAL A 74 14.93 -7.08 2.65
C VAL A 74 13.91 -6.10 2.12
N MET A 75 13.40 -6.38 0.91
CA MET A 75 12.27 -5.65 0.33
C MET A 75 11.05 -6.56 0.31
N GLN A 76 9.94 -6.10 0.85
CA GLN A 76 8.63 -6.69 0.61
C GLN A 76 7.99 -6.02 -0.60
N MET A 77 7.27 -6.79 -1.42
CA MET A 77 6.58 -6.27 -2.58
C MET A 77 5.30 -7.07 -2.86
N ASP A 78 4.29 -6.43 -3.43
CA ASP A 78 3.09 -7.11 -3.93
C ASP A 78 3.36 -7.68 -5.33
N ASP A 79 2.59 -8.69 -5.72
CA ASP A 79 2.79 -9.46 -6.95
C ASP A 79 2.37 -8.73 -8.23
N ASP A 80 1.64 -7.62 -8.11
CA ASP A 80 1.17 -6.74 -9.19
C ASP A 80 1.93 -5.40 -9.30
N ILE A 81 3.07 -5.28 -8.62
CA ILE A 81 3.92 -4.08 -8.66
C ILE A 81 4.98 -4.21 -9.76
N LEU A 82 5.04 -3.23 -10.63
CA LEU A 82 6.10 -3.04 -11.62
C LEU A 82 7.06 -1.96 -11.11
N ILE A 83 8.24 -2.39 -10.67
CA ILE A 83 9.25 -1.47 -10.14
C ILE A 83 10.13 -0.94 -11.28
N GLU A 84 10.39 0.38 -11.30
CA GLU A 84 11.29 0.96 -12.29
C GLU A 84 12.72 0.41 -12.16
N PRO A 85 13.45 0.19 -13.28
CA PRO A 85 14.71 -0.54 -13.30
C PRO A 85 15.77 -0.05 -12.30
N GLU A 86 15.89 1.25 -12.08
CA GLU A 86 16.86 1.86 -11.15
C GLU A 86 16.38 1.89 -9.70
N SER A 87 15.08 1.67 -9.47
CA SER A 87 14.47 1.97 -8.17
C SER A 87 14.92 1.05 -7.05
N VAL A 88 15.24 -0.22 -7.34
CA VAL A 88 15.77 -1.15 -6.33
C VAL A 88 17.13 -0.64 -5.79
N GLN A 89 18.01 -0.20 -6.69
CA GLN A 89 19.31 0.36 -6.30
C GLN A 89 19.14 1.67 -5.52
N VAL A 90 18.28 2.57 -6.01
CA VAL A 90 18.00 3.86 -5.35
C VAL A 90 17.44 3.65 -3.93
N LEU A 91 16.52 2.72 -3.75
CA LEU A 91 15.96 2.39 -2.42
C LEU A 91 17.03 1.79 -1.50
N LEU A 92 17.88 0.91 -2.02
CA LEU A 92 18.95 0.30 -1.24
C LEU A 92 19.96 1.36 -0.76
N ASP A 93 20.37 2.28 -1.64
CA ASP A 93 21.32 3.35 -1.30
C ASP A 93 20.70 4.35 -0.32
N ALA A 94 19.42 4.68 -0.48
CA ALA A 94 18.70 5.50 0.49
C ALA A 94 18.64 4.83 1.87
N ALA A 95 18.30 3.54 1.94
CA ALA A 95 18.26 2.80 3.20
C ALA A 95 19.64 2.69 3.88
N ARG A 96 20.71 2.57 3.09
CA ARG A 96 22.09 2.58 3.60
C ARG A 96 22.46 3.95 4.17
N THR A 97 22.14 5.02 3.45
CA THR A 97 22.45 6.40 3.84
C THR A 97 21.69 6.84 5.08
N LEU A 98 20.40 6.49 5.16
CA LEU A 98 19.53 6.81 6.30
C LEU A 98 19.86 5.96 7.54
N GLY A 99 20.45 4.79 7.34
CA GLY A 99 21.01 3.96 8.40
C GLY A 99 19.98 3.04 9.10
N LYS A 100 20.31 2.65 10.34
CA LYS A 100 19.51 1.74 11.16
C LYS A 100 18.11 2.33 11.46
N GLY A 101 17.08 1.47 11.41
CA GLY A 101 15.70 1.86 11.66
C GLY A 101 15.04 2.59 10.49
N ALA A 102 15.71 2.73 9.34
CA ALA A 102 15.10 3.35 8.17
C ALA A 102 14.33 2.33 7.33
N VAL A 103 13.05 2.60 7.11
CA VAL A 103 12.20 1.88 6.14
C VAL A 103 11.88 2.82 5.00
N VAL A 104 12.18 2.43 3.77
CA VAL A 104 12.06 3.27 2.59
C VAL A 104 11.05 2.70 1.60
N ALA A 105 10.28 3.57 0.95
CA ALA A 105 9.30 3.20 -0.07
C ALA A 105 9.40 4.11 -1.29
N PRO A 106 9.13 3.60 -2.52
CA PRO A 106 9.07 4.40 -3.74
C PRO A 106 7.77 5.20 -3.81
N LEU A 107 7.67 6.08 -4.80
CA LEU A 107 6.41 6.70 -5.18
C LEU A 107 5.69 5.85 -6.22
N PHE A 108 4.36 5.81 -6.10
CA PHE A 108 3.50 4.95 -6.92
C PHE A 108 2.91 5.70 -8.11
N ARG A 109 2.89 5.04 -9.27
CA ARG A 109 2.28 5.52 -10.52
C ARG A 109 1.18 4.57 -10.99
N HIS A 110 0.25 5.06 -11.77
CA HIS A 110 -0.68 4.24 -12.54
C HIS A 110 0.05 3.60 -13.74
N VAL A 111 -0.09 2.30 -13.94
CA VAL A 111 0.46 1.61 -15.12
C VAL A 111 -0.11 2.22 -16.40
N SER A 112 -1.44 2.45 -16.43
CA SER A 112 -2.16 2.92 -17.61
C SER A 112 -1.81 4.34 -18.07
N SER A 113 -1.53 5.26 -17.13
CA SER A 113 -1.26 6.68 -17.46
C SER A 113 0.16 7.15 -17.20
N GLY A 114 0.96 6.39 -16.42
CA GLY A 114 2.28 6.81 -15.94
C GLY A 114 2.25 7.94 -14.90
N GLU A 115 1.05 8.45 -14.57
CA GLU A 115 0.91 9.53 -13.60
C GLU A 115 1.04 9.01 -12.15
N TYR A 116 1.53 9.87 -11.25
CA TYR A 116 1.56 9.55 -9.83
C TYR A 116 0.13 9.40 -9.29
N ILE A 117 -0.10 8.35 -8.51
CA ILE A 117 -1.42 8.00 -7.93
C ILE A 117 -1.93 9.12 -7.02
N THR A 118 -1.02 9.79 -6.29
CA THR A 118 -1.39 10.85 -5.37
C THR A 118 -1.15 12.22 -5.99
N ARG A 119 -2.24 12.97 -6.17
CA ARG A 119 -2.26 14.38 -6.53
C ARG A 119 -3.21 15.16 -5.65
N PHE A 120 -2.73 16.27 -5.13
CA PHE A 120 -3.56 17.19 -4.34
C PHE A 120 -4.18 18.23 -5.24
N ARG A 121 -5.49 18.39 -5.10
CA ARG A 121 -6.21 19.44 -5.82
C ARG A 121 -5.73 20.83 -5.38
N SER A 122 -5.76 21.78 -6.30
CA SER A 122 -5.43 23.18 -6.06
C SER A 122 -6.67 24.08 -6.22
N GLY A 123 -6.51 25.38 -5.92
CA GLY A 123 -7.58 26.35 -6.05
C GLY A 123 -8.77 26.07 -5.12
N TRP A 124 -9.98 26.43 -5.55
CA TRP A 124 -11.21 26.29 -4.76
C TRP A 124 -11.52 24.83 -4.38
N ASN A 125 -11.33 23.89 -5.30
CA ASN A 125 -11.53 22.47 -5.02
C ASN A 125 -10.54 21.96 -3.97
N GLY A 126 -9.29 22.41 -4.00
CA GLY A 126 -8.30 22.10 -2.98
C GLY A 126 -8.65 22.67 -1.61
N PHE A 127 -9.23 23.88 -1.58
CA PHE A 127 -9.71 24.49 -0.33
C PHE A 127 -10.87 23.68 0.28
N ILE A 128 -11.87 23.28 -0.53
CA ILE A 128 -12.97 22.43 -0.08
C ILE A 128 -12.48 21.09 0.45
N ASP A 129 -11.55 20.43 -0.28
CA ASP A 129 -10.95 19.18 0.17
C ASP A 129 -10.23 19.37 1.51
N ASN A 130 -9.45 20.43 1.66
CA ASN A 130 -8.77 20.74 2.92
C ASN A 130 -9.75 20.97 4.08
N LEU A 131 -10.82 21.72 3.85
CA LEU A 131 -11.86 21.98 4.85
C LEU A 131 -12.53 20.67 5.28
N TYR A 132 -12.95 19.85 4.30
CA TYR A 132 -13.59 18.56 4.57
C TYR A 132 -12.65 17.62 5.34
N LEU A 133 -11.42 17.44 4.86
CA LEU A 133 -10.47 16.52 5.45
C LEU A 133 -10.03 16.95 6.85
N SER A 134 -9.87 18.25 7.08
CA SER A 134 -9.50 18.79 8.38
C SER A 134 -10.68 18.70 9.38
N ALA A 135 -11.88 19.10 8.95
CA ALA A 135 -13.06 19.08 9.82
C ALA A 135 -13.52 17.66 10.14
N VAL A 136 -13.64 16.78 9.13
CA VAL A 136 -14.17 15.42 9.29
C VAL A 136 -13.08 14.46 9.76
N CYS A 137 -11.96 14.38 9.05
CA CYS A 137 -10.93 13.37 9.30
C CYS A 137 -9.87 13.82 10.32
N GLY A 138 -9.80 15.11 10.64
CA GLY A 138 -8.75 15.66 11.51
C GLY A 138 -7.39 15.63 10.83
N ALA A 139 -7.36 15.85 9.51
CA ALA A 139 -6.13 15.96 8.74
C ALA A 139 -5.43 17.30 8.97
N PRO A 140 -4.10 17.38 8.98
CA PRO A 140 -3.39 18.64 8.88
C PRO A 140 -3.76 19.38 7.59
N TRP A 141 -3.77 20.71 7.64
CA TRP A 141 -4.16 21.55 6.51
C TRP A 141 -3.11 21.57 5.40
N GLY A 142 -3.56 21.51 4.15
CA GLY A 142 -2.73 21.67 2.97
C GLY A 142 -1.68 20.57 2.83
N GLU A 143 -0.46 20.98 2.46
CA GLU A 143 0.66 20.05 2.22
C GLU A 143 1.18 19.38 3.50
N ARG A 144 0.88 19.92 4.67
CA ARG A 144 1.24 19.33 5.96
C ARG A 144 0.65 17.94 6.19
N ARG A 145 -0.38 17.54 5.41
CA ARG A 145 -0.96 16.18 5.48
C ARG A 145 -0.19 15.13 4.69
N MET A 146 0.77 15.53 3.83
CA MET A 146 1.58 14.56 3.06
C MET A 146 2.35 13.64 4.01
N GLY A 147 2.26 12.34 3.75
CA GLY A 147 2.88 11.31 4.56
C GLY A 147 2.29 11.15 5.97
N LYS A 148 1.18 11.83 6.30
CA LYS A 148 0.58 11.83 7.63
C LYS A 148 -0.62 10.91 7.75
N LEU A 149 -0.85 10.44 8.99
CA LEU A 149 -2.08 9.81 9.41
C LEU A 149 -3.02 10.86 10.01
N THR A 150 -4.30 10.80 9.63
CA THR A 150 -5.31 11.68 10.22
C THR A 150 -5.80 11.15 11.55
N MET A 151 -6.47 11.97 12.34
CA MET A 151 -7.12 11.54 13.59
C MET A 151 -8.21 10.47 13.37
N ALA A 152 -8.75 10.36 12.15
CA ALA A 152 -9.68 9.32 11.73
C ALA A 152 -8.98 8.04 11.21
N GLY A 153 -7.66 7.94 11.27
CA GLY A 153 -6.89 6.77 10.85
C GLY A 153 -6.73 6.64 9.33
N MET A 154 -6.88 7.73 8.57
CA MET A 154 -6.65 7.74 7.11
C MET A 154 -5.22 8.16 6.81
N GLY A 155 -4.57 7.49 5.85
CA GLY A 155 -3.25 7.86 5.35
C GLY A 155 -3.33 8.77 4.13
N TYR A 156 -2.47 9.78 4.06
CA TYR A 156 -2.28 10.62 2.88
C TYR A 156 -0.86 10.46 2.37
N TRP A 157 -0.72 9.95 1.13
CA TRP A 157 0.58 9.74 0.54
C TRP A 157 1.16 11.03 -0.05
N ILE A 158 2.31 10.92 -0.67
CA ILE A 158 3.11 12.04 -1.17
C ILE A 158 2.62 12.47 -2.56
N ASP A 159 2.37 13.76 -2.75
CA ASP A 159 2.22 14.38 -4.06
C ASP A 159 3.61 14.77 -4.60
N ARG A 160 4.12 14.00 -5.58
CA ARG A 160 5.45 14.19 -6.16
C ARG A 160 5.68 15.60 -6.70
N THR A 161 4.63 16.26 -7.15
CA THR A 161 4.73 17.60 -7.76
C THR A 161 5.01 18.72 -6.74
N ARG A 162 4.90 18.40 -5.45
CA ARG A 162 5.02 19.36 -4.34
C ARG A 162 6.23 19.15 -3.46
N ILE A 163 7.09 18.20 -3.80
CA ILE A 163 8.30 17.88 -3.05
C ILE A 163 9.53 17.86 -3.95
N GLY A 164 10.72 18.08 -3.36
CA GLY A 164 12.01 17.93 -4.03
C GLY A 164 12.43 16.48 -4.23
N VAL A 165 13.74 16.25 -4.37
CA VAL A 165 14.35 14.93 -4.58
C VAL A 165 14.87 14.28 -3.30
N ALA A 166 14.96 15.04 -2.21
CA ALA A 166 15.43 14.53 -0.92
C ALA A 166 14.42 13.52 -0.32
N PRO A 167 14.89 12.52 0.45
CA PRO A 167 14.02 11.63 1.20
C PRO A 167 13.02 12.41 2.07
N PHE A 168 11.75 12.00 2.05
CA PHE A 168 10.66 12.66 2.77
C PHE A 168 10.16 11.76 3.90
N GLU A 169 10.30 12.21 5.16
CA GLU A 169 9.86 11.42 6.31
C GLU A 169 8.34 11.38 6.42
N THR A 170 7.80 10.20 6.68
CA THR A 170 6.36 9.93 6.69
C THR A 170 5.92 9.21 7.96
N GLU A 171 4.62 9.19 8.25
CA GLU A 171 4.05 8.42 9.36
C GLU A 171 3.57 7.03 8.92
N TRP A 172 3.45 6.81 7.63
CA TRP A 172 3.08 5.54 7.02
C TRP A 172 3.68 5.43 5.63
N ILE A 173 3.76 4.23 5.11
CA ILE A 173 4.16 3.93 3.73
C ILE A 173 3.21 2.91 3.12
N PRO A 174 2.99 2.92 1.78
CA PRO A 174 2.24 1.88 1.09
C PRO A 174 2.92 0.52 1.26
N GLY A 175 2.14 -0.49 1.66
CA GLY A 175 2.63 -1.84 1.94
C GLY A 175 3.11 -2.61 0.71
N GLY A 176 2.67 -2.18 -0.49
CA GLY A 176 2.97 -2.86 -1.75
C GLY A 176 4.43 -2.84 -2.16
N CYS A 177 5.26 -1.91 -1.66
CA CYS A 177 6.70 -1.90 -1.91
C CYS A 177 7.43 -1.15 -0.79
N ALA A 178 8.24 -1.86 0.00
CA ALA A 178 9.01 -1.27 1.09
C ALA A 178 10.31 -2.05 1.32
N LEU A 179 11.41 -1.33 1.58
CA LEU A 179 12.74 -1.89 1.83
C LEU A 179 13.27 -1.40 3.18
N CYS A 180 13.83 -2.32 3.96
CA CYS A 180 14.50 -2.02 5.22
C CYS A 180 15.64 -3.01 5.50
N ARG A 181 16.37 -2.82 6.60
CA ARG A 181 17.28 -3.84 7.11
C ARG A 181 16.50 -5.03 7.65
N ARG A 182 17.09 -6.21 7.61
CA ARG A 182 16.50 -7.43 8.15
C ARG A 182 16.12 -7.30 9.64
N GLU A 183 16.94 -6.61 10.40
CA GLU A 183 16.71 -6.36 11.84
C GLU A 183 15.52 -5.46 12.14
N ASP A 184 15.06 -4.68 11.14
CA ASP A 184 13.93 -3.75 11.26
C ASP A 184 12.60 -4.36 10.74
N LEU A 185 12.59 -5.63 10.34
CA LEU A 185 11.39 -6.31 9.81
C LEU A 185 10.33 -6.52 10.90
N VAL A 186 9.07 -6.39 10.53
CA VAL A 186 7.92 -6.87 11.31
C VAL A 186 7.64 -8.31 10.91
N LEU A 187 8.01 -9.27 11.77
CA LEU A 187 7.95 -10.70 11.47
C LEU A 187 6.64 -11.37 11.91
N GLU A 188 5.74 -10.62 12.53
CA GLU A 188 4.48 -11.12 13.06
C GLU A 188 3.35 -11.05 12.03
N SER A 189 2.44 -12.02 12.07
CA SER A 189 1.16 -11.93 11.36
C SER A 189 0.21 -11.02 12.14
N TYR A 190 0.45 -9.72 12.05
CA TYR A 190 -0.19 -8.70 12.89
C TYR A 190 -1.65 -8.37 12.50
N PHE A 191 -2.14 -8.84 11.36
CA PHE A 191 -3.47 -8.46 10.86
C PHE A 191 -4.57 -9.29 11.55
N PRO A 192 -5.45 -8.66 12.37
CA PRO A 192 -6.34 -9.41 13.24
C PRO A 192 -7.66 -9.84 12.59
N PHE A 193 -7.86 -9.53 11.29
CA PHE A 193 -9.12 -9.77 10.61
C PHE A 193 -8.98 -10.84 9.52
N PRO A 194 -10.01 -11.68 9.28
CA PRO A 194 -10.00 -12.64 8.19
C PRO A 194 -10.30 -11.95 6.85
N GLY A 195 -9.84 -12.55 5.74
CA GLY A 195 -10.10 -12.12 4.38
C GLY A 195 -9.11 -11.09 3.84
N LYS A 196 -9.59 -10.15 3.01
CA LYS A 196 -8.74 -9.11 2.42
C LYS A 196 -8.21 -8.17 3.50
N ALA A 197 -6.92 -7.94 3.49
CA ALA A 197 -6.22 -7.10 4.46
C ALA A 197 -6.36 -5.61 4.12
N PHE A 198 -7.53 -5.02 4.43
CA PHE A 198 -7.76 -3.59 4.25
C PHE A 198 -6.89 -2.77 5.22
N SER A 199 -6.34 -1.65 4.74
CA SER A 199 -5.50 -0.74 5.54
C SER A 199 -4.33 -1.43 6.26
N GLU A 200 -3.87 -2.57 5.73
CA GLU A 200 -2.78 -3.34 6.32
C GLU A 200 -1.47 -2.55 6.34
N ASP A 201 -1.26 -1.72 5.33
CA ASP A 201 -0.13 -0.80 5.19
C ASP A 201 -0.04 0.20 6.33
N LEU A 202 -1.17 0.75 6.77
CA LEU A 202 -1.24 1.66 7.91
C LEU A 202 -0.92 0.92 9.22
N ILE A 203 -1.47 -0.29 9.39
CA ILE A 203 -1.20 -1.14 10.57
C ILE A 203 0.27 -1.53 10.60
N HIS A 204 0.84 -1.97 9.48
CA HIS A 204 2.25 -2.33 9.36
C HIS A 204 3.16 -1.15 9.70
N SER A 205 2.85 0.02 9.14
CA SER A 205 3.59 1.25 9.42
C SER A 205 3.59 1.62 10.91
N LEU A 206 2.46 1.42 11.60
CA LEU A 206 2.38 1.63 13.03
C LEU A 206 3.20 0.62 13.84
N HIS A 207 3.33 -0.64 13.38
CA HIS A 207 4.23 -1.62 13.99
C HIS A 207 5.70 -1.20 13.83
N TRP A 208 6.15 -0.83 12.63
CA TRP A 208 7.49 -0.29 12.42
C TRP A 208 7.80 0.89 13.34
N ARG A 209 6.90 1.85 13.40
CA ARG A 209 7.08 3.05 14.27
C ARG A 209 7.15 2.69 15.76
N ARG A 210 6.37 1.69 16.21
CA ARG A 210 6.45 1.19 17.60
C ARG A 210 7.77 0.50 17.93
N GLN A 211 8.43 -0.09 16.93
CA GLN A 211 9.78 -0.64 17.04
C GLN A 211 10.88 0.46 16.95
N GLY A 212 10.49 1.73 16.78
CA GLY A 212 11.41 2.85 16.67
C GLY A 212 11.89 3.14 15.25
N ALA A 213 11.34 2.47 14.23
CA ALA A 213 11.70 2.73 12.84
C ALA A 213 11.11 4.08 12.34
N ARG A 214 11.86 4.71 11.43
CA ARG A 214 11.47 5.93 10.70
C ARG A 214 11.14 5.56 9.27
N LEU A 215 10.02 6.04 8.77
CA LEU A 215 9.48 5.71 7.46
C LEU A 215 9.75 6.84 6.48
N TRP A 216 10.20 6.50 5.27
CA TRP A 216 10.64 7.47 4.28
C TRP A 216 10.05 7.17 2.89
N ALA A 217 9.49 8.18 2.27
CA ALA A 217 9.26 8.18 0.84
C ALA A 217 10.52 8.62 0.10
N ILE A 218 10.92 7.90 -0.95
CA ILE A 218 12.08 8.21 -1.77
C ILE A 218 11.62 8.76 -3.12
N PRO A 219 11.66 10.09 -3.34
CA PRO A 219 11.06 10.72 -4.52
C PRO A 219 11.75 10.38 -5.85
N THR A 220 12.96 9.83 -5.78
CA THR A 220 13.77 9.41 -6.95
C THR A 220 13.57 7.93 -7.30
N ALA A 221 12.82 7.18 -6.49
CA ALA A 221 12.40 5.81 -6.79
C ALA A 221 10.91 5.76 -7.10
N SER A 222 10.50 4.97 -8.07
CA SER A 222 9.10 4.79 -8.44
C SER A 222 8.77 3.34 -8.81
N CYS A 223 7.53 2.98 -8.62
CA CYS A 223 6.93 1.75 -9.10
C CYS A 223 5.54 2.04 -9.65
N SER A 224 5.02 1.13 -10.45
CA SER A 224 3.70 1.25 -11.06
C SER A 224 2.80 0.11 -10.61
N THR A 225 1.53 0.40 -10.38
CA THR A 225 0.48 -0.57 -10.09
C THR A 225 -0.82 -0.17 -10.77
N GLU A 226 -1.69 -1.12 -11.02
CA GLU A 226 -3.02 -0.83 -11.54
C GLU A 226 -4.02 -0.76 -10.39
N VAL A 227 -4.54 0.44 -10.15
CA VAL A 227 -5.61 0.63 -9.16
C VAL A 227 -6.95 0.41 -9.85
N ALA A 228 -7.34 -0.87 -10.00
CA ALA A 228 -8.66 -1.19 -10.53
C ALA A 228 -9.76 -0.79 -9.54
N PRO A 229 -10.81 -0.07 -9.99
CA PRO A 229 -11.95 0.21 -9.13
C PRO A 229 -12.66 -1.10 -8.76
N ALA A 230 -12.56 -1.49 -7.49
CA ALA A 230 -13.26 -2.67 -7.01
C ALA A 230 -14.78 -2.43 -7.02
N PRO A 231 -15.59 -3.42 -7.46
CA PRO A 231 -17.03 -3.31 -7.38
C PRO A 231 -17.45 -3.09 -5.92
N PHE A 232 -18.43 -2.21 -5.73
CA PHE A 232 -18.95 -1.92 -4.41
C PHE A 232 -19.53 -3.17 -3.75
N ALA A 233 -19.06 -3.48 -2.54
CA ALA A 233 -19.61 -4.54 -1.70
C ALA A 233 -19.68 -4.07 -0.24
N TRP A 234 -20.84 -4.15 0.37
CA TRP A 234 -21.05 -3.78 1.77
C TRP A 234 -20.08 -4.47 2.73
N ARG A 235 -19.81 -5.76 2.48
CA ARG A 235 -18.84 -6.52 3.27
C ARG A 235 -17.44 -5.90 3.26
N HIS A 236 -17.00 -5.36 2.11
CA HIS A 236 -15.70 -4.71 1.97
C HIS A 236 -15.68 -3.38 2.73
N MET A 237 -16.74 -2.59 2.63
CA MET A 237 -16.84 -1.32 3.35
C MET A 237 -16.86 -1.51 4.88
N VAL A 238 -17.55 -2.56 5.38
CA VAL A 238 -17.54 -2.89 6.80
C VAL A 238 -16.16 -3.41 7.25
N ALA A 239 -15.51 -4.23 6.42
CA ALA A 239 -14.17 -4.73 6.72
C ALA A 239 -13.14 -3.60 6.76
N ASP A 240 -13.19 -2.69 5.79
CA ASP A 240 -12.35 -1.49 5.74
C ASP A 240 -12.58 -0.57 6.96
N TYR A 241 -13.84 -0.31 7.32
CA TYR A 241 -14.17 0.43 8.54
C TYR A 241 -13.59 -0.21 9.81
N ARG A 242 -13.66 -1.55 9.93
CA ARG A 242 -13.09 -2.27 11.08
C ARG A 242 -11.57 -2.12 11.14
N ALA A 243 -10.90 -2.23 9.99
CA ALA A 243 -9.46 -2.04 9.89
C ALA A 243 -9.06 -0.62 10.29
N HIS A 244 -9.73 0.41 9.75
CA HIS A 244 -9.51 1.80 10.15
C HIS A 244 -9.79 2.06 11.64
N LEU A 245 -10.83 1.44 12.20
CA LEU A 245 -11.10 1.55 13.64
C LEU A 245 -9.97 0.95 14.49
N TYR A 246 -9.35 -0.13 13.99
CA TYR A 246 -8.17 -0.72 14.62
C TYR A 246 -6.97 0.24 14.53
N VAL A 247 -6.71 0.83 13.35
CA VAL A 247 -5.69 1.89 13.18
C VAL A 247 -5.91 3.05 14.14
N VAL A 248 -7.14 3.58 14.22
CA VAL A 248 -7.50 4.67 15.14
C VAL A 248 -7.16 4.33 16.60
N ARG A 249 -7.43 3.09 17.02
CA ARG A 249 -7.09 2.62 18.37
C ARG A 249 -5.59 2.51 18.57
N MET A 250 -4.87 1.97 17.58
CA MET A 250 -3.40 1.82 17.63
C MET A 250 -2.67 3.16 17.78
N MET A 251 -3.17 4.22 17.14
CA MET A 251 -2.55 5.56 17.17
C MET A 251 -3.16 6.53 18.20
N ASN A 252 -4.07 6.07 19.05
CA ASN A 252 -4.86 6.91 19.96
C ASN A 252 -5.62 8.05 19.23
N GLY A 253 -6.13 7.73 18.06
CA GLY A 253 -6.89 8.66 17.23
C GLY A 253 -8.32 8.88 17.71
N THR A 254 -9.15 9.51 16.87
CA THR A 254 -10.48 9.97 17.28
C THR A 254 -11.60 9.18 16.58
N ALA A 255 -12.16 8.19 17.26
CA ALA A 255 -13.14 7.26 16.69
C ALA A 255 -14.42 7.93 16.17
N TRP A 256 -14.90 9.04 16.77
CA TRP A 256 -16.09 9.73 16.28
C TRP A 256 -15.85 10.34 14.89
N ARG A 257 -14.64 10.80 14.58
CA ARG A 257 -14.27 11.31 13.25
C ARG A 257 -14.34 10.22 12.19
N LEU A 258 -13.83 9.02 12.51
CA LEU A 258 -13.97 7.86 11.64
C LEU A 258 -15.43 7.49 11.41
N ARG A 259 -16.28 7.49 12.46
CA ARG A 259 -17.72 7.22 12.33
C ARG A 259 -18.41 8.25 11.43
N LEU A 260 -18.12 9.53 11.62
CA LEU A 260 -18.66 10.59 10.77
C LEU A 260 -18.23 10.41 9.31
N TRP A 261 -16.95 10.17 9.07
CA TRP A 261 -16.43 9.88 7.73
C TRP A 261 -17.17 8.68 7.13
N PHE A 262 -17.31 7.58 7.86
CA PHE A 262 -18.01 6.38 7.40
C PHE A 262 -19.46 6.63 7.02
N VAL A 263 -20.22 7.36 7.84
CA VAL A 263 -21.59 7.74 7.54
C VAL A 263 -21.67 8.56 6.25
N ILE A 264 -20.75 9.51 6.05
CA ILE A 264 -20.66 10.30 4.82
C ILE A 264 -20.36 9.40 3.61
N GLN A 265 -19.45 8.41 3.71
CA GLN A 265 -19.15 7.49 2.61
C GLN A 265 -20.37 6.61 2.28
N VAL A 266 -21.08 6.09 3.29
CA VAL A 266 -22.32 5.35 3.10
C VAL A 266 -23.35 6.19 2.36
N ALA A 267 -23.59 7.42 2.79
CA ALA A 267 -24.54 8.33 2.15
C ALA A 267 -24.17 8.62 0.68
N LYS A 268 -22.89 8.86 0.39
CA LYS A 268 -22.39 9.03 -1.00
C LYS A 268 -22.65 7.80 -1.86
N GLN A 269 -22.42 6.60 -1.34
CA GLN A 269 -22.64 5.34 -2.06
C GLN A 269 -24.13 5.12 -2.36
N VAL A 270 -25.00 5.33 -1.38
CA VAL A 270 -26.46 5.22 -1.57
C VAL A 270 -26.94 6.23 -2.60
N ALA A 271 -26.54 7.48 -2.52
CA ALA A 271 -26.90 8.52 -3.49
C ALA A 271 -26.40 8.17 -4.90
N GLY A 272 -25.19 7.64 -5.03
CA GLY A 272 -24.63 7.16 -6.29
C GLY A 272 -25.43 6.02 -6.91
N GLN A 273 -25.87 5.05 -6.10
CA GLN A 273 -26.72 3.94 -6.56
C GLN A 273 -28.11 4.42 -7.03
N ILE A 274 -28.73 5.35 -6.30
CA ILE A 274 -30.00 5.95 -6.67
C ILE A 274 -29.89 6.66 -8.03
N ARG A 275 -28.85 7.51 -8.22
CA ARG A 275 -28.62 8.22 -9.48
C ARG A 275 -28.45 7.27 -10.66
N ARG A 276 -27.70 6.16 -10.51
CA ARG A 276 -27.52 5.15 -11.56
C ARG A 276 -28.84 4.46 -11.93
N ARG A 277 -29.70 4.14 -10.95
CA ARG A 277 -31.02 3.53 -11.20
C ARG A 277 -31.96 4.47 -11.95
N ILE A 278 -31.99 5.76 -11.60
CA ILE A 278 -32.81 6.78 -12.29
C ILE A 278 -32.28 7.02 -13.71
N GLY A 279 -30.96 7.21 -13.88
CA GLY A 279 -30.36 7.45 -15.20
C GLY A 279 -30.43 6.25 -16.14
N GLY A 280 -30.39 5.00 -15.61
CA GLY A 280 -30.60 3.77 -16.40
C GLY A 280 -32.04 3.63 -16.90
N ARG A 281 -33.04 4.05 -16.11
CA ARG A 281 -34.45 4.07 -16.54
C ARG A 281 -34.72 5.10 -17.65
N ALA A 282 -34.08 6.27 -17.58
CA ALA A 282 -34.22 7.32 -18.59
C ALA A 282 -33.64 6.92 -19.96
N ARG A 283 -32.60 6.07 -20.00
CA ARG A 283 -32.03 5.55 -21.26
C ARG A 283 -32.83 4.37 -21.85
N ALA A 284 -33.57 3.64 -21.03
CA ALA A 284 -34.41 2.54 -21.50
C ALA A 284 -35.80 2.97 -22.00
N SER A 285 -36.17 4.25 -21.81
CA SER A 285 -37.47 4.81 -22.21
C SER A 285 -37.41 5.66 -23.51
N HIS A 286 -36.28 5.67 -24.22
CA HIS A 286 -36.20 6.21 -25.59
C HIS A 286 -35.94 5.04 -26.55
N PRO A 287 -36.96 4.66 -27.39
CA PRO A 287 -36.83 3.66 -28.44
C PRO A 287 -35.97 4.12 -29.58
#